data_101a02786adacbfcc25b267858b61706
#
_entry.id   101a02786adacbfcc25b267858b61706
#
_cell.length_a   1.000
_cell.length_b   1.000
_cell.length_c   1.000
_cell.angle_alpha   90.00
_cell.angle_beta   90.00
_cell.angle_gamma   90.00
#
_symmetry.space_group_name_H-M   'P 1'
#
loop_
_entity.id
_entity.type
_entity.pdbx_description
1 polymer ?
#
loop_
_entity_poly.entity_id
_entity_poly.type
_entity_poly.pdbx_seq_one_letter_code
_entity_poly.pdbx_strand_id
1 'polypeptide(L)'
;MMTFVGVFVFVVVAVVVVMVAVAVGMLVVVLVLSSIISILEYRRMSNYVSDMIAEDINSINVAQRLANVTDNYNLQILTVIGDESLNSLPDFDQQKFVFYCDSLRSSFTEKQMMPLTDSVLYSFSAYMLTSLELEQVIQSDFIDSRTWYFERLQPFFNRLRTDIDRLSQAMYHDLQENSLNFDQGFYRSIIPGFVAVAVGVILVLLLMFFITTYYVDPLNKMLKGLDEYRTIGRKYENAFDGDDQLAELNDGITELSEENRQLRRRIKLLRETQSKTKE
;
A
#
# COMPACT_ATOMS: atom_id res chain seq x y z
N MET A 1 -13.90 -31.21 51.25
CA MET A 1 -14.79 -30.24 50.59
C MET A 1 -14.04 -28.97 50.17
N MET A 2 -13.12 -28.44 50.99
CA MET A 2 -12.32 -27.22 50.63
C MET A 2 -11.41 -27.33 49.40
N THR A 3 -10.93 -28.51 49.08
CA THR A 3 -10.08 -28.76 47.90
C THR A 3 -10.84 -28.76 46.59
N PHE A 4 -12.11 -29.10 46.59
CA PHE A 4 -12.96 -29.23 45.39
C PHE A 4 -13.35 -27.83 44.84
N VAL A 5 -13.74 -26.89 45.72
CA VAL A 5 -14.11 -25.51 45.32
C VAL A 5 -12.90 -24.75 44.78
N GLY A 6 -11.74 -24.90 45.40
CA GLY A 6 -10.50 -24.27 44.90
C GLY A 6 -10.05 -24.78 43.54
N VAL A 7 -10.22 -26.09 43.29
CA VAL A 7 -9.89 -26.67 41.96
C VAL A 7 -10.89 -26.23 40.91
N PHE A 8 -12.17 -26.13 41.23
CA PHE A 8 -13.21 -25.68 40.29
C PHE A 8 -13.03 -24.23 39.87
N VAL A 9 -12.78 -23.34 40.84
CA VAL A 9 -12.45 -21.90 40.56
C VAL A 9 -11.21 -21.76 39.69
N PHE A 10 -10.17 -22.51 40.02
CA PHE A 10 -8.94 -22.49 39.18
C PHE A 10 -9.19 -22.96 37.76
N VAL A 11 -10.02 -23.99 37.55
CA VAL A 11 -10.37 -24.50 36.24
C VAL A 11 -11.20 -23.47 35.44
N VAL A 12 -12.20 -22.84 36.04
CA VAL A 12 -13.03 -21.82 35.38
C VAL A 12 -12.20 -20.61 34.97
N VAL A 13 -11.36 -20.09 35.86
CA VAL A 13 -10.43 -18.97 35.55
C VAL A 13 -9.46 -19.38 34.45
N ALA A 14 -8.90 -20.57 34.51
CA ALA A 14 -8.00 -21.07 33.46
C ALA A 14 -8.70 -21.17 32.10
N VAL A 15 -9.94 -21.65 32.03
CA VAL A 15 -10.73 -21.75 30.78
C VAL A 15 -11.02 -20.36 30.20
N VAL A 16 -11.42 -19.40 31.04
CA VAL A 16 -11.69 -18.03 30.60
C VAL A 16 -10.41 -17.36 30.07
N VAL A 17 -9.29 -17.51 30.78
CA VAL A 17 -8.00 -16.98 30.34
C VAL A 17 -7.57 -17.61 29.01
N VAL A 18 -7.76 -18.91 28.84
CA VAL A 18 -7.43 -19.60 27.58
C VAL A 18 -8.35 -19.13 26.45
N MET A 19 -9.66 -19.00 26.66
CA MET A 19 -10.58 -18.48 25.64
C MET A 19 -10.20 -17.06 25.19
N VAL A 20 -9.87 -16.19 26.13
CA VAL A 20 -9.44 -14.84 25.85
C VAL A 20 -8.11 -14.83 25.09
N ALA A 21 -7.15 -15.64 25.52
CA ALA A 21 -5.86 -15.76 24.85
C ALA A 21 -6.01 -16.25 23.40
N VAL A 22 -6.92 -17.21 23.16
CA VAL A 22 -7.25 -17.72 21.82
C VAL A 22 -7.92 -16.63 20.97
N ALA A 23 -8.88 -15.88 21.51
CA ALA A 23 -9.54 -14.79 20.80
C ALA A 23 -8.57 -13.68 20.40
N VAL A 24 -7.71 -13.26 21.34
CA VAL A 24 -6.64 -12.27 21.07
C VAL A 24 -5.64 -12.83 20.06
N GLY A 25 -5.24 -14.08 20.17
CA GLY A 25 -4.37 -14.75 19.22
C GLY A 25 -4.94 -14.79 17.81
N MET A 26 -6.22 -15.15 17.64
CA MET A 26 -6.90 -15.10 16.34
C MET A 26 -6.93 -13.68 15.75
N LEU A 27 -7.22 -12.68 16.56
CA LEU A 27 -7.27 -11.29 16.12
C LEU A 27 -5.89 -10.79 15.65
N VAL A 28 -4.83 -11.13 16.37
CA VAL A 28 -3.45 -10.84 15.97
C VAL A 28 -3.09 -11.53 14.66
N VAL A 29 -3.46 -12.79 14.47
CA VAL A 29 -3.21 -13.53 13.22
C VAL A 29 -3.93 -12.86 12.05
N VAL A 30 -5.19 -12.46 12.20
CA VAL A 30 -5.95 -11.75 11.15
C VAL A 30 -5.29 -10.42 10.79
N LEU A 31 -4.83 -9.64 11.79
CA LEU A 31 -4.14 -8.37 11.57
C LEU A 31 -2.80 -8.57 10.84
N VAL A 32 -2.03 -9.59 11.21
CA VAL A 32 -0.76 -9.91 10.55
C VAL A 32 -1.00 -10.34 9.10
N LEU A 33 -1.98 -11.22 8.85
CA LEU A 33 -2.32 -11.64 7.49
C LEU A 33 -2.79 -10.46 6.63
N SER A 34 -3.66 -9.60 7.15
CA SER A 34 -4.12 -8.38 6.47
C SER A 34 -2.95 -7.45 6.13
N SER A 35 -2.00 -7.28 7.05
CA SER A 35 -0.81 -6.46 6.83
C SER A 35 0.10 -7.05 5.74
N ILE A 36 0.29 -8.37 5.73
CA ILE A 36 1.09 -9.05 4.70
C ILE A 36 0.44 -8.88 3.33
N ILE A 37 -0.87 -9.09 3.21
CA ILE A 37 -1.61 -8.91 1.96
C ILE A 37 -1.48 -7.48 1.45
N SER A 38 -1.66 -6.48 2.33
CA SER A 38 -1.51 -5.06 1.98
C SER A 38 -0.11 -4.71 1.49
N ILE A 39 0.95 -5.27 2.11
CA ILE A 39 2.33 -5.07 1.67
C ILE A 39 2.60 -5.71 0.31
N LEU A 40 2.08 -6.91 0.06
CA LEU A 40 2.24 -7.61 -1.21
C LEU A 40 1.53 -6.87 -2.35
N GLU A 41 0.31 -6.39 -2.11
CA GLU A 41 -0.46 -5.59 -3.06
C GLU A 41 0.23 -4.26 -3.37
N TYR A 42 0.75 -3.58 -2.35
CA TYR A 42 1.55 -2.36 -2.52
C TYR A 42 2.78 -2.59 -3.39
N ARG A 43 3.56 -3.65 -3.13
CA ARG A 43 4.75 -3.99 -3.93
C ARG A 43 4.38 -4.28 -5.39
N ARG A 44 3.32 -5.04 -5.61
CA ARG A 44 2.84 -5.37 -6.95
C ARG A 44 2.45 -4.12 -7.73
N MET A 45 1.72 -3.21 -7.09
CA MET A 45 1.29 -1.95 -7.68
C MET A 45 2.48 -1.01 -7.94
N SER A 46 3.41 -0.90 -7.00
CA SER A 46 4.62 -0.07 -7.14
C SER A 46 5.50 -0.55 -8.31
N ASN A 47 5.70 -1.86 -8.47
CA ASN A 47 6.48 -2.39 -9.59
C ASN A 47 5.77 -2.13 -10.93
N TYR A 48 4.45 -2.40 -11.01
CA TYR A 48 3.68 -2.15 -12.23
C TYR A 48 3.78 -0.70 -12.70
N VAL A 49 3.65 0.25 -11.78
CA VAL A 49 3.75 1.68 -12.11
C VAL A 49 5.17 2.09 -12.47
N SER A 50 6.17 1.56 -11.76
CA SER A 50 7.57 1.83 -12.09
C SER A 50 7.92 1.38 -13.51
N ASP A 51 7.47 0.19 -13.89
CA ASP A 51 7.71 -0.35 -15.23
C ASP A 51 6.98 0.45 -16.30
N MET A 52 5.73 0.83 -16.07
CA MET A 52 4.92 1.64 -16.99
C MET A 52 5.51 3.05 -17.18
N ILE A 53 5.89 3.74 -16.09
CA ILE A 53 6.53 5.06 -16.17
C ILE A 53 7.88 4.97 -16.90
N ALA A 54 8.65 3.91 -16.67
CA ALA A 54 9.94 3.72 -17.35
C ALA A 54 9.74 3.52 -18.87
N GLU A 55 8.70 2.79 -19.29
CA GLU A 55 8.32 2.58 -20.70
C GLU A 55 7.91 3.89 -21.35
N ASP A 56 7.02 4.67 -20.71
CA ASP A 56 6.58 5.98 -21.17
C ASP A 56 7.73 6.97 -21.35
N ILE A 57 8.61 7.07 -20.36
CA ILE A 57 9.80 7.94 -20.42
C ILE A 57 10.75 7.50 -21.53
N ASN A 58 10.94 6.20 -21.71
CA ASN A 58 11.77 5.70 -22.81
C ASN A 58 11.20 6.09 -24.18
N SER A 59 9.89 5.96 -24.37
CA SER A 59 9.20 6.31 -25.60
C SER A 59 9.30 7.81 -25.90
N ILE A 60 9.12 8.67 -24.89
CA ILE A 60 9.33 10.13 -25.02
C ILE A 60 10.77 10.44 -25.44
N ASN A 61 11.75 9.78 -24.82
CA ASN A 61 13.16 9.96 -25.15
C ASN A 61 13.47 9.54 -26.60
N VAL A 62 12.87 8.46 -27.09
CA VAL A 62 13.03 8.01 -28.49
C VAL A 62 12.44 9.04 -29.44
N ALA A 63 11.25 9.57 -29.18
CA ALA A 63 10.63 10.62 -30.00
C ALA A 63 11.49 11.90 -30.05
N GLN A 64 12.03 12.33 -28.89
CA GLN A 64 12.93 13.49 -28.82
C GLN A 64 14.25 13.27 -29.56
N ARG A 65 14.83 12.08 -29.48
CA ARG A 65 16.05 11.73 -30.23
C ARG A 65 15.78 11.74 -31.74
N LEU A 66 14.63 11.25 -32.17
CA LEU A 66 14.20 11.33 -33.56
C LEU A 66 14.09 12.79 -34.02
N ALA A 67 13.46 13.66 -33.23
CA ALA A 67 13.37 15.08 -33.51
C ALA A 67 14.77 15.71 -33.65
N ASN A 68 15.67 15.46 -32.69
CA ASN A 68 17.02 16.03 -32.69
C ASN A 68 17.86 15.58 -33.89
N VAL A 69 17.78 14.30 -34.27
CA VAL A 69 18.47 13.77 -35.45
C VAL A 69 17.94 14.42 -36.73
N THR A 70 16.63 14.59 -36.84
CA THR A 70 15.98 15.25 -37.96
C THR A 70 16.33 16.73 -38.05
N ASP A 71 16.30 17.45 -36.91
CA ASP A 71 16.68 18.87 -36.84
C ASP A 71 18.15 19.07 -37.27
N ASN A 72 19.06 18.23 -36.77
CA ASN A 72 20.47 18.29 -37.14
C ASN A 72 20.70 18.03 -38.64
N TYR A 73 20.01 17.04 -39.19
CA TYR A 73 20.07 16.72 -40.62
C TYR A 73 19.53 17.90 -41.47
N ASN A 74 18.40 18.47 -41.06
CA ASN A 74 17.81 19.62 -41.74
C ASN A 74 18.72 20.86 -41.67
N LEU A 75 19.42 21.09 -40.55
CA LEU A 75 20.44 22.16 -40.47
C LEU A 75 21.62 21.93 -41.40
N GLN A 76 22.09 20.67 -41.54
CA GLN A 76 23.14 20.34 -42.50
C GLN A 76 22.71 20.62 -43.94
N ILE A 77 21.46 20.26 -44.33
CA ILE A 77 20.89 20.61 -45.64
C ILE A 77 20.90 22.13 -45.84
N LEU A 78 20.40 22.89 -44.87
CA LEU A 78 20.41 24.36 -44.93
C LEU A 78 21.83 24.95 -45.08
N THR A 79 22.81 24.37 -44.40
CA THR A 79 24.20 24.80 -44.50
C THR A 79 24.74 24.60 -45.90
N VAL A 80 24.46 23.44 -46.52
CA VAL A 80 24.89 23.15 -47.89
C VAL A 80 24.21 24.07 -48.91
N ILE A 81 22.91 24.35 -48.73
CA ILE A 81 22.18 25.29 -49.62
C ILE A 81 22.63 26.75 -49.42
N GLY A 82 23.09 27.13 -48.20
CA GLY A 82 23.51 28.49 -47.88
C GLY A 82 24.94 28.81 -48.34
N ASP A 83 25.79 27.81 -48.46
CA ASP A 83 27.20 27.97 -48.82
C ASP A 83 27.56 27.13 -50.05
N GLU A 84 27.50 27.75 -51.20
CA GLU A 84 27.78 27.10 -52.52
C GLU A 84 29.22 26.57 -52.64
N SER A 85 30.13 26.94 -51.72
CA SER A 85 31.49 26.43 -51.66
C SER A 85 31.62 25.05 -50.96
N LEU A 86 30.60 24.62 -50.27
CA LEU A 86 30.55 23.31 -49.61
C LEU A 86 30.14 22.19 -50.59
N ASN A 87 31.13 21.49 -51.11
CA ASN A 87 30.91 20.35 -52.00
C ASN A 87 30.54 19.03 -51.27
N SER A 88 30.24 19.06 -49.96
CA SER A 88 29.92 17.88 -49.20
C SER A 88 28.42 17.79 -48.91
N LEU A 89 27.78 16.76 -49.43
CA LEU A 89 26.41 16.45 -49.10
C LEU A 89 26.26 16.11 -47.60
N PRO A 90 25.12 16.43 -46.97
CA PRO A 90 24.87 16.06 -45.58
C PRO A 90 24.98 14.55 -45.38
N ASP A 91 25.70 14.15 -44.34
CA ASP A 91 25.80 12.71 -43.99
C ASP A 91 24.51 12.26 -43.31
N PHE A 92 23.83 11.33 -43.98
CA PHE A 92 22.58 10.74 -43.49
C PHE A 92 22.83 9.34 -42.98
N ASP A 93 22.79 9.18 -41.64
CA ASP A 93 22.85 7.90 -40.98
C ASP A 93 21.49 7.16 -41.02
N GLN A 94 21.24 6.49 -42.16
CA GLN A 94 20.03 5.72 -42.36
C GLN A 94 19.80 4.64 -41.29
N GLN A 95 20.89 4.05 -40.77
CA GLN A 95 20.78 2.98 -39.76
C GLN A 95 20.25 3.51 -38.42
N LYS A 96 20.76 4.63 -37.97
CA LYS A 96 20.22 5.29 -36.74
C LYS A 96 18.75 5.66 -36.89
N PHE A 97 18.40 6.07 -38.08
CA PHE A 97 17.07 6.54 -38.36
C PHE A 97 16.06 5.39 -38.31
N VAL A 98 16.33 4.29 -39.02
CA VAL A 98 15.52 3.07 -38.98
C VAL A 98 15.44 2.55 -37.55
N PHE A 99 16.56 2.58 -36.81
CA PHE A 99 16.59 2.18 -35.41
C PHE A 99 15.62 2.99 -34.53
N TYR A 100 15.55 4.32 -34.68
CA TYR A 100 14.62 5.14 -33.90
C TYR A 100 13.16 4.90 -34.32
N CYS A 101 12.89 4.71 -35.61
CA CYS A 101 11.55 4.36 -36.10
C CYS A 101 11.07 3.02 -35.56
N ASP A 102 11.92 1.99 -35.59
CA ASP A 102 11.60 0.67 -35.07
C ASP A 102 11.47 0.69 -33.54
N SER A 103 12.33 1.44 -32.84
CA SER A 103 12.23 1.63 -31.40
C SER A 103 10.93 2.35 -31.03
N LEU A 104 10.56 3.39 -31.78
CA LEU A 104 9.29 4.10 -31.56
C LEU A 104 8.10 3.15 -31.75
N ARG A 105 8.11 2.35 -32.82
CA ARG A 105 7.05 1.40 -33.12
C ARG A 105 6.94 0.27 -32.11
N SER A 106 8.07 -0.22 -31.61
CA SER A 106 8.11 -1.30 -30.61
C SER A 106 7.73 -0.82 -29.18
N SER A 107 7.92 0.47 -28.89
CA SER A 107 7.58 1.06 -27.59
C SER A 107 6.08 1.27 -27.39
N PHE A 108 5.28 1.23 -28.45
CA PHE A 108 3.83 1.43 -28.36
C PHE A 108 3.07 0.12 -28.47
N THR A 109 2.78 -0.46 -27.32
CA THR A 109 1.90 -1.64 -27.20
C THR A 109 0.42 -1.22 -27.21
N GLU A 110 0.12 0.04 -26.87
CA GLU A 110 -1.24 0.56 -26.77
C GLU A 110 -1.80 0.99 -28.14
N LYS A 111 -2.99 0.50 -28.45
CA LYS A 111 -3.70 0.80 -29.72
C LYS A 111 -3.98 2.29 -29.93
N GLN A 112 -4.02 3.11 -28.88
CA GLN A 112 -4.34 4.54 -28.96
C GLN A 112 -3.19 5.37 -29.55
N MET A 113 -1.94 5.00 -29.33
CA MET A 113 -0.76 5.72 -29.82
C MET A 113 -0.33 5.28 -31.24
N MET A 114 -0.78 4.13 -31.73
CA MET A 114 -0.45 3.62 -33.06
C MET A 114 -0.72 4.61 -34.21
N PRO A 115 -1.88 5.32 -34.28
CA PRO A 115 -2.13 6.25 -35.36
C PRO A 115 -1.19 7.44 -35.40
N LEU A 116 -0.75 7.92 -34.22
CA LEU A 116 0.22 9.02 -34.08
C LEU A 116 1.62 8.56 -34.50
N THR A 117 2.00 7.36 -34.10
CA THR A 117 3.27 6.73 -34.49
C THR A 117 3.32 6.52 -35.99
N ASP A 118 2.25 6.01 -36.60
CA ASP A 118 2.14 5.83 -38.06
C ASP A 118 2.21 7.19 -38.80
N SER A 119 1.62 8.27 -38.25
CA SER A 119 1.73 9.61 -38.80
C SER A 119 3.18 10.13 -38.79
N VAL A 120 3.92 9.89 -37.70
CA VAL A 120 5.34 10.24 -37.64
C VAL A 120 6.16 9.45 -38.64
N LEU A 121 5.94 8.15 -38.74
CA LEU A 121 6.64 7.28 -39.71
C LEU A 121 6.33 7.71 -41.19
N TYR A 122 5.08 8.07 -41.48
CA TYR A 122 4.70 8.57 -42.78
C TYR A 122 5.35 9.90 -43.12
N SER A 123 5.22 10.91 -42.28
CA SER A 123 5.79 12.24 -42.48
C SER A 123 7.32 12.21 -42.53
N PHE A 124 7.93 11.31 -41.74
CA PHE A 124 9.36 11.05 -41.86
C PHE A 124 9.76 10.45 -43.20
N SER A 125 9.08 9.39 -43.64
CA SER A 125 9.38 8.79 -44.95
C SER A 125 9.24 9.79 -46.09
N ALA A 126 8.23 10.66 -46.01
CA ALA A 126 8.02 11.73 -46.99
C ALA A 126 9.16 12.76 -46.98
N TYR A 127 9.58 13.20 -45.76
CA TYR A 127 10.73 14.11 -45.59
C TYR A 127 12.02 13.49 -46.16
N MET A 128 12.29 12.23 -45.82
CA MET A 128 13.49 11.53 -46.26
C MET A 128 13.54 11.36 -47.76
N LEU A 129 12.44 10.90 -48.37
CA LEU A 129 12.37 10.73 -49.85
C LEU A 129 12.61 12.05 -50.55
N THR A 130 12.06 13.16 -50.04
CA THR A 130 12.28 14.49 -50.62
C THR A 130 13.71 14.97 -50.40
N SER A 131 14.32 14.70 -49.22
CA SER A 131 15.70 15.10 -48.93
C SER A 131 16.75 14.41 -49.83
N LEU A 132 16.47 13.20 -50.30
CA LEU A 132 17.35 12.48 -51.27
C LEU A 132 17.40 13.17 -52.64
N GLU A 133 16.43 14.03 -52.97
CA GLU A 133 16.48 14.83 -54.19
C GLU A 133 17.58 15.93 -54.16
N LEU A 134 18.12 16.25 -52.94
CA LEU A 134 19.10 17.32 -52.76
C LEU A 134 20.33 17.19 -53.67
N GLU A 135 20.83 15.98 -53.83
CA GLU A 135 22.00 15.74 -54.72
C GLU A 135 21.70 16.15 -56.17
N GLN A 136 20.52 15.80 -56.66
CA GLN A 136 20.11 16.19 -58.03
C GLN A 136 19.84 17.67 -58.15
N VAL A 137 19.32 18.32 -57.11
CA VAL A 137 19.03 19.75 -57.04
C VAL A 137 20.32 20.55 -57.11
N ILE A 138 21.37 20.14 -56.34
CA ILE A 138 22.68 20.84 -56.34
C ILE A 138 23.43 20.67 -57.66
N GLN A 139 23.28 19.51 -58.33
CA GLN A 139 23.92 19.23 -59.60
C GLN A 139 23.18 19.88 -60.81
N SER A 140 21.98 20.41 -60.61
CA SER A 140 21.14 20.98 -61.63
C SER A 140 21.34 22.48 -61.79
N ASP A 141 21.72 22.95 -63.01
CA ASP A 141 21.80 24.38 -63.33
C ASP A 141 20.40 25.06 -63.45
N PHE A 142 19.34 24.28 -63.43
CA PHE A 142 17.96 24.75 -63.69
C PHE A 142 17.11 24.86 -62.43
N ILE A 143 17.51 24.27 -61.32
CA ILE A 143 16.72 24.23 -60.10
C ILE A 143 17.42 25.12 -59.07
N ASP A 144 16.71 26.18 -58.63
CA ASP A 144 17.20 26.98 -57.51
C ASP A 144 17.05 26.18 -56.20
N SER A 145 18.18 25.88 -55.57
CA SER A 145 18.26 25.06 -54.37
C SER A 145 17.49 25.68 -53.18
N ARG A 146 17.45 27.01 -53.08
CA ARG A 146 16.70 27.73 -52.03
C ARG A 146 15.22 27.61 -52.23
N THR A 147 14.74 27.84 -53.49
CA THR A 147 13.32 27.67 -53.83
C THR A 147 12.86 26.21 -53.58
N TRP A 148 13.67 25.24 -54.02
CA TRP A 148 13.38 23.82 -53.72
C TRP A 148 13.27 23.53 -52.23
N TYR A 149 14.19 24.08 -51.41
CA TYR A 149 14.14 23.87 -49.97
C TYR A 149 12.86 24.43 -49.34
N PHE A 150 12.57 25.71 -49.58
CA PHE A 150 11.44 26.39 -48.95
C PHE A 150 10.08 25.94 -49.44
N GLU A 151 9.94 25.60 -50.72
CA GLU A 151 8.65 25.22 -51.30
C GLU A 151 8.39 23.73 -51.24
N ARG A 152 9.43 22.89 -51.23
CA ARG A 152 9.27 21.46 -51.33
C ARG A 152 9.72 20.71 -50.09
N LEU A 153 10.90 20.91 -49.54
CA LEU A 153 11.42 20.16 -48.44
C LEU A 153 10.90 20.66 -47.09
N GLN A 154 10.92 21.95 -46.85
CA GLN A 154 10.51 22.57 -45.57
C GLN A 154 9.07 22.22 -45.14
N PRO A 155 8.06 22.15 -46.06
CA PRO A 155 6.73 21.70 -45.65
C PRO A 155 6.69 20.29 -45.07
N PHE A 156 7.47 19.36 -45.61
CA PHE A 156 7.57 17.98 -45.06
C PHE A 156 8.30 17.96 -43.75
N PHE A 157 9.35 18.74 -43.61
CA PHE A 157 10.04 18.91 -42.33
C PHE A 157 9.12 19.47 -41.22
N ASN A 158 8.37 20.53 -41.53
CA ASN A 158 7.42 21.13 -40.59
C ASN A 158 6.29 20.15 -40.22
N ARG A 159 5.81 19.36 -41.17
CA ARG A 159 4.83 18.32 -40.91
C ARG A 159 5.37 17.23 -39.98
N LEU A 160 6.56 16.72 -40.28
CA LEU A 160 7.23 15.72 -39.44
C LEU A 160 7.41 16.24 -38.02
N ARG A 161 7.89 17.48 -37.86
CA ARG A 161 8.06 18.09 -36.54
C ARG A 161 6.73 18.22 -35.80
N THR A 162 5.67 18.64 -36.47
CA THR A 162 4.33 18.73 -35.92
C THR A 162 3.80 17.36 -35.47
N ASP A 163 4.03 16.30 -36.23
CA ASP A 163 3.60 14.95 -35.91
C ASP A 163 4.39 14.38 -34.72
N ILE A 164 5.71 14.65 -34.64
CA ILE A 164 6.53 14.29 -33.45
C ILE A 164 6.05 15.06 -32.21
N ASP A 165 5.77 16.35 -32.32
CA ASP A 165 5.28 17.16 -31.20
C ASP A 165 3.91 16.65 -30.71
N ARG A 166 3.00 16.29 -31.61
CA ARG A 166 1.70 15.70 -31.26
C ARG A 166 1.85 14.36 -30.55
N LEU A 167 2.74 13.51 -31.04
CA LEU A 167 3.04 12.23 -30.39
C LEU A 167 3.60 12.47 -28.99
N SER A 168 4.59 13.35 -28.87
CA SER A 168 5.19 13.69 -27.55
C SER A 168 4.18 14.26 -26.58
N GLN A 169 3.29 15.16 -27.03
CA GLN A 169 2.22 15.71 -26.19
C GLN A 169 1.23 14.64 -25.72
N ALA A 170 0.85 13.72 -26.60
CA ALA A 170 -0.03 12.61 -26.25
C ALA A 170 0.61 11.69 -25.19
N MET A 171 1.91 11.40 -25.35
CA MET A 171 2.69 10.61 -24.37
C MET A 171 2.79 11.30 -23.01
N TYR A 172 3.05 12.61 -22.98
CA TYR A 172 3.06 13.36 -21.73
C TYR A 172 1.69 13.38 -21.05
N HIS A 173 0.63 13.48 -21.84
CA HIS A 173 -0.75 13.42 -21.30
C HIS A 173 -1.05 12.05 -20.70
N ASP A 174 -0.67 10.98 -21.39
CA ASP A 174 -0.84 9.59 -20.93
C ASP A 174 -0.05 9.33 -19.65
N LEU A 175 1.23 9.75 -19.60
CA LEU A 175 2.07 9.69 -18.39
C LEU A 175 1.42 10.44 -17.21
N GLN A 176 0.84 11.61 -17.47
CA GLN A 176 0.15 12.40 -16.43
C GLN A 176 -1.12 11.69 -15.94
N GLU A 177 -1.93 11.15 -16.85
CA GLU A 177 -3.14 10.40 -16.50
C GLU A 177 -2.81 9.14 -15.72
N ASN A 178 -1.80 8.40 -16.14
CA ASN A 178 -1.30 7.20 -15.46
C ASN A 178 -0.78 7.53 -14.04
N SER A 179 -0.09 8.66 -13.88
CA SER A 179 0.37 9.15 -12.57
C SER A 179 -0.79 9.50 -11.64
N LEU A 180 -1.83 10.17 -12.15
CA LEU A 180 -3.02 10.52 -11.37
C LEU A 180 -3.84 9.28 -10.98
N ASN A 181 -3.98 8.33 -11.90
CA ASN A 181 -4.65 7.05 -11.64
C ASN A 181 -3.91 6.22 -10.59
N PHE A 182 -2.58 6.30 -10.57
CA PHE A 182 -1.76 5.69 -9.52
C PHE A 182 -2.04 6.27 -8.15
N ASP A 183 -2.02 7.58 -8.01
CA ASP A 183 -2.29 8.24 -6.73
C ASP A 183 -3.66 7.84 -6.18
N GLN A 184 -4.69 7.84 -7.01
CA GLN A 184 -6.03 7.41 -6.61
C GLN A 184 -6.09 5.92 -6.25
N GLY A 185 -5.45 5.07 -7.03
CA GLY A 185 -5.35 3.63 -6.78
C GLY A 185 -4.59 3.32 -5.48
N PHE A 186 -3.52 4.06 -5.21
CA PHE A 186 -2.72 3.95 -4.00
C PHE A 186 -3.55 4.24 -2.74
N TYR A 187 -4.25 5.37 -2.70
CA TYR A 187 -5.13 5.70 -1.58
C TYR A 187 -6.26 4.67 -1.41
N ARG A 188 -6.86 4.23 -2.50
CA ARG A 188 -7.93 3.22 -2.47
C ARG A 188 -7.47 1.86 -1.95
N SER A 189 -6.22 1.50 -2.15
CA SER A 189 -5.63 0.23 -1.67
C SER A 189 -5.18 0.32 -0.20
N ILE A 190 -4.62 1.46 0.24
CA ILE A 190 -4.07 1.62 1.60
C ILE A 190 -5.14 1.92 2.64
N ILE A 191 -6.15 2.73 2.31
CA ILE A 191 -7.19 3.15 3.27
C ILE A 191 -7.88 1.95 3.95
N PRO A 192 -8.34 0.90 3.25
CA PRO A 192 -8.96 -0.25 3.90
C PRO A 192 -8.04 -0.97 4.89
N GLY A 193 -6.74 -1.05 4.59
CA GLY A 193 -5.74 -1.63 5.47
C GLY A 193 -5.58 -0.85 6.78
N PHE A 194 -5.47 0.47 6.69
CA PHE A 194 -5.40 1.35 7.86
C PHE A 194 -6.67 1.28 8.71
N VAL A 195 -7.85 1.28 8.07
CA VAL A 195 -9.13 1.15 8.77
C VAL A 195 -9.23 -0.19 9.50
N ALA A 196 -8.83 -1.28 8.86
CA ALA A 196 -8.84 -2.61 9.49
C ALA A 196 -7.94 -2.67 10.72
N VAL A 197 -6.73 -2.10 10.66
CA VAL A 197 -5.80 -2.03 11.79
C VAL A 197 -6.40 -1.17 12.92
N ALA A 198 -6.94 0.00 12.61
CA ALA A 198 -7.54 0.89 13.60
C ALA A 198 -8.73 0.23 14.32
N VAL A 199 -9.62 -0.41 13.56
CA VAL A 199 -10.76 -1.16 14.13
C VAL A 199 -10.26 -2.32 14.99
N GLY A 200 -9.24 -3.05 14.53
CA GLY A 200 -8.63 -4.14 15.29
C GLY A 200 -8.08 -3.68 16.65
N VAL A 201 -7.36 -2.56 16.68
CA VAL A 201 -6.82 -1.98 17.93
C VAL A 201 -7.95 -1.56 18.87
N ILE A 202 -8.99 -0.91 18.36
CA ILE A 202 -10.16 -0.53 19.16
C ILE A 202 -10.83 -1.77 19.77
N LEU A 203 -11.02 -2.82 19.00
CA LEU A 203 -11.62 -4.07 19.50
C LEU A 203 -10.77 -4.72 20.59
N VAL A 204 -9.44 -4.74 20.45
CA VAL A 204 -8.53 -5.26 21.49
C VAL A 204 -8.65 -4.44 22.78
N LEU A 205 -8.67 -3.11 22.67
CA LEU A 205 -8.81 -2.24 23.85
C LEU A 205 -10.17 -2.43 24.54
N LEU A 206 -11.25 -2.53 23.78
CA LEU A 206 -12.59 -2.83 24.31
C LEU A 206 -12.61 -4.19 25.00
N LEU A 207 -12.07 -5.23 24.39
CA LEU A 207 -11.98 -6.57 24.98
C LEU A 207 -11.18 -6.54 26.29
N MET A 208 -10.03 -5.85 26.31
CA MET A 208 -9.21 -5.69 27.50
C MET A 208 -9.95 -4.93 28.61
N PHE A 209 -10.69 -3.89 28.25
CA PHE A 209 -11.54 -3.16 29.20
C PHE A 209 -12.63 -4.05 29.80
N PHE A 210 -13.34 -4.81 28.95
CA PHE A 210 -14.37 -5.76 29.42
C PHE A 210 -13.80 -6.81 30.37
N ILE A 211 -12.66 -7.42 29.99
CA ILE A 211 -12.03 -8.45 30.84
C ILE A 211 -11.64 -7.85 32.20
N THR A 212 -11.03 -6.68 32.20
CA THR A 212 -10.59 -6.03 33.44
C THR A 212 -11.80 -5.72 34.32
N THR A 213 -12.85 -5.13 33.77
CA THR A 213 -14.02 -4.68 34.54
C THR A 213 -14.88 -5.84 35.02
N TYR A 214 -15.11 -6.85 34.17
CA TYR A 214 -16.05 -7.94 34.51
C TYR A 214 -15.41 -9.14 35.19
N TYR A 215 -14.09 -9.37 35.02
CA TYR A 215 -13.43 -10.53 35.60
C TYR A 215 -12.35 -10.16 36.60
N VAL A 216 -11.41 -9.28 36.23
CA VAL A 216 -10.24 -9.00 37.06
C VAL A 216 -10.60 -8.19 38.31
N ASP A 217 -11.40 -7.16 38.21
CA ASP A 217 -11.79 -6.32 39.34
C ASP A 217 -12.67 -7.05 40.35
N PRO A 218 -13.70 -7.83 39.98
CA PRO A 218 -14.45 -8.65 40.93
C PRO A 218 -13.57 -9.69 41.64
N LEU A 219 -12.71 -10.41 40.92
CA LEU A 219 -11.81 -11.39 41.52
C LEU A 219 -10.83 -10.75 42.48
N ASN A 220 -10.27 -9.58 42.17
CA ASN A 220 -9.41 -8.84 43.09
C ASN A 220 -10.15 -8.38 44.35
N LYS A 221 -11.41 -7.97 44.26
CA LYS A 221 -12.25 -7.62 45.40
C LYS A 221 -12.53 -8.83 46.29
N MET A 222 -12.85 -10.00 45.68
CA MET A 222 -13.03 -11.24 46.43
C MET A 222 -11.73 -11.66 47.16
N LEU A 223 -10.61 -11.60 46.47
CA LEU A 223 -9.30 -11.94 47.03
C LEU A 223 -8.94 -11.04 48.22
N LYS A 224 -9.12 -9.71 48.09
CA LYS A 224 -8.91 -8.74 49.15
C LYS A 224 -9.83 -9.02 50.36
N GLY A 225 -11.12 -9.25 50.13
CA GLY A 225 -12.08 -9.55 51.18
C GLY A 225 -11.73 -10.84 51.92
N LEU A 226 -11.25 -11.88 51.20
CA LEU A 226 -10.81 -13.13 51.79
C LEU A 226 -9.52 -12.97 52.64
N ASP A 227 -8.57 -12.14 52.15
CA ASP A 227 -7.34 -11.84 52.90
C ASP A 227 -7.62 -11.03 54.17
N GLU A 228 -8.51 -10.05 54.14
CA GLU A 228 -8.96 -9.31 55.33
C GLU A 228 -9.65 -10.23 56.34
N TYR A 229 -10.51 -11.16 55.86
CA TYR A 229 -11.14 -12.18 56.70
C TYR A 229 -10.10 -13.06 57.40
N ARG A 230 -9.06 -13.49 56.68
CA ARG A 230 -8.00 -14.38 57.17
C ARG A 230 -7.07 -13.67 58.14
N THR A 231 -6.66 -12.42 57.86
CA THR A 231 -5.59 -11.72 58.60
C THR A 231 -6.14 -10.95 59.78
N ILE A 232 -7.26 -10.27 59.64
CA ILE A 232 -7.81 -9.33 60.62
C ILE A 232 -9.09 -9.90 61.29
N GLY A 233 -9.65 -11.00 60.76
CA GLY A 233 -10.91 -11.59 61.25
C GLY A 233 -12.15 -10.77 60.89
N ARG A 234 -12.04 -9.84 59.93
CA ARG A 234 -13.15 -9.00 59.49
C ARG A 234 -14.14 -9.86 58.74
N LYS A 235 -15.47 -9.59 58.88
CA LYS A 235 -16.49 -10.31 58.13
C LYS A 235 -16.30 -10.11 56.64
N TYR A 236 -16.41 -11.19 55.85
CA TYR A 236 -16.43 -11.08 54.41
C TYR A 236 -17.78 -10.50 53.96
N GLU A 237 -17.77 -9.32 53.36
CA GLU A 237 -18.96 -8.59 52.92
C GLU A 237 -18.73 -7.96 51.55
N ASN A 238 -18.55 -8.77 50.52
CA ASN A 238 -18.51 -8.28 49.16
C ASN A 238 -19.85 -8.59 48.50
N ALA A 239 -20.50 -7.54 47.94
CA ALA A 239 -21.70 -7.68 47.14
C ALA A 239 -21.35 -7.46 45.68
N PHE A 240 -21.82 -8.32 44.78
CA PHE A 240 -21.72 -8.19 43.35
C PHE A 240 -23.14 -8.16 42.78
N ASP A 241 -23.40 -7.18 41.88
CA ASP A 241 -24.64 -7.09 41.13
C ASP A 241 -24.47 -7.96 39.86
N GLY A 242 -25.16 -9.09 39.84
CA GLY A 242 -25.18 -9.98 38.69
C GLY A 242 -25.71 -11.36 39.08
N ASP A 243 -26.13 -12.12 38.08
CA ASP A 243 -26.64 -13.49 38.19
C ASP A 243 -25.69 -14.43 37.45
N ASP A 244 -24.38 -14.11 37.52
CA ASP A 244 -23.33 -14.81 36.82
C ASP A 244 -22.54 -15.76 37.74
N GLN A 245 -21.65 -16.53 37.16
CA GLN A 245 -20.78 -17.49 37.87
C GLN A 245 -19.89 -16.81 38.91
N LEU A 246 -19.57 -15.52 38.77
CA LEU A 246 -18.76 -14.77 39.76
C LEU A 246 -19.60 -14.39 40.96
N ALA A 247 -20.89 -14.08 40.78
CA ALA A 247 -21.83 -13.86 41.88
C ALA A 247 -22.04 -15.14 42.68
N GLU A 248 -22.29 -16.29 42.02
CA GLU A 248 -22.42 -17.61 42.64
C GLU A 248 -21.14 -17.98 43.43
N LEU A 249 -19.97 -17.71 42.88
CA LEU A 249 -18.69 -17.93 43.56
C LEU A 249 -18.57 -17.04 44.80
N ASN A 250 -18.94 -15.76 44.71
CA ASN A 250 -18.93 -14.84 45.85
C ASN A 250 -19.87 -15.29 46.97
N ASP A 251 -21.06 -15.74 46.62
CA ASP A 251 -22.04 -16.25 47.57
C ASP A 251 -21.53 -17.51 48.26
N GLY A 252 -20.92 -18.44 47.55
CA GLY A 252 -20.25 -19.60 48.11
C GLY A 252 -19.10 -19.23 49.09
N ILE A 253 -18.27 -18.22 48.75
CA ILE A 253 -17.24 -17.71 49.64
C ILE A 253 -17.87 -17.08 50.91
N THR A 254 -18.96 -16.36 50.76
CA THR A 254 -19.69 -15.71 51.84
C THR A 254 -20.23 -16.76 52.83
N GLU A 255 -20.90 -17.79 52.36
CA GLU A 255 -21.42 -18.89 53.10
C GLU A 255 -20.32 -19.63 53.86
N LEU A 256 -19.24 -20.04 53.19
CA LEU A 256 -18.11 -20.72 53.82
C LEU A 256 -17.43 -19.88 54.89
N SER A 257 -17.31 -18.55 54.69
CA SER A 257 -16.72 -17.63 55.64
C SER A 257 -17.58 -17.54 56.93
N GLU A 258 -18.90 -17.50 56.79
CA GLU A 258 -19.84 -17.44 57.90
C GLU A 258 -19.87 -18.77 58.69
N GLU A 259 -19.91 -19.91 58.02
CA GLU A 259 -19.80 -21.25 58.68
C GLU A 259 -18.51 -21.36 59.45
N ASN A 260 -17.38 -20.98 58.87
CA ASN A 260 -16.07 -21.01 59.57
C ASN A 260 -16.05 -20.12 60.80
N ARG A 261 -16.69 -18.94 60.74
CA ARG A 261 -16.84 -18.02 61.85
C ARG A 261 -17.68 -18.64 63.00
N GLN A 262 -18.79 -19.30 62.64
CA GLN A 262 -19.62 -19.99 63.63
C GLN A 262 -18.87 -21.14 64.31
N LEU A 263 -18.13 -21.94 63.55
CA LEU A 263 -17.29 -22.99 64.08
C LEU A 263 -16.22 -22.46 65.06
N ARG A 264 -15.54 -21.39 64.67
CA ARG A 264 -14.54 -20.75 65.57
C ARG A 264 -15.16 -20.24 66.87
N ARG A 265 -16.39 -19.67 66.82
CA ARG A 265 -17.13 -19.26 68.06
C ARG A 265 -17.49 -20.44 68.93
N ARG A 266 -17.99 -21.54 68.32
CA ARG A 266 -18.32 -22.78 69.07
C ARG A 266 -17.08 -23.38 69.76
N ILE A 267 -15.97 -23.47 69.03
CA ILE A 267 -14.70 -23.96 69.58
C ILE A 267 -14.22 -23.07 70.74
N LYS A 268 -14.35 -21.75 70.66
CA LYS A 268 -13.98 -20.85 71.73
C LYS A 268 -14.86 -21.07 72.95
N LEU A 269 -16.16 -21.16 72.78
CA LEU A 269 -17.09 -21.45 73.89
C LEU A 269 -16.82 -22.80 74.59
N LEU A 270 -16.54 -23.85 73.78
CA LEU A 270 -16.20 -25.17 74.33
C LEU A 270 -14.89 -25.14 75.15
N ARG A 271 -13.87 -24.39 74.68
CA ARG A 271 -12.61 -24.22 75.44
C ARG A 271 -12.81 -23.46 76.77
N GLU A 272 -13.63 -22.39 76.71
CA GLU A 272 -13.96 -21.64 77.94
C GLU A 272 -14.77 -22.45 78.94
N THR A 273 -15.64 -23.35 78.48
CA THR A 273 -16.39 -24.26 79.36
C THR A 273 -15.50 -25.34 79.90
N GLN A 274 -14.55 -25.89 79.18
CA GLN A 274 -13.59 -26.88 79.63
C GLN A 274 -12.58 -26.29 80.66
N SER A 275 -12.20 -25.01 80.54
CA SER A 275 -11.34 -24.38 81.53
C SER A 275 -12.05 -24.16 82.87
N LYS A 276 -13.35 -23.80 82.85
CA LYS A 276 -14.18 -23.64 84.03
C LYS A 276 -14.53 -24.92 84.73
N THR A 277 -14.47 -26.09 84.10
CA THR A 277 -14.73 -27.39 84.71
C THR A 277 -13.46 -28.01 85.33
N LYS A 278 -12.31 -27.43 85.05
CA LYS A 278 -11.01 -27.86 85.59
C LYS A 278 -10.55 -27.06 86.84
N GLU A 279 -11.21 -25.97 87.20
CA GLU A 279 -11.13 -25.26 88.47
C GLU A 279 -12.18 -25.83 89.44
#